data_0b4e48bcb8901f53ef97639ceed6ca24
#
_entry.id   0b4e48bcb8901f53ef97639ceed6ca24
#
_cell.length_a   1.000
_cell.length_b   1.000
_cell.length_c   1.000
_cell.angle_alpha   90.00
_cell.angle_beta   90.00
_cell.angle_gamma   90.00
#
_symmetry.space_group_name_H-M   'P 1'
#
loop_
_entity.id
_entity.type
_entity.pdbx_description
1 polymer ?
#
loop_
_entity_poly.entity_id
_entity_poly.type
_entity_poly.pdbx_seq_one_letter_code
_entity_poly.pdbx_strand_id
1 'polypeptide(L)'
;MQGQAGTDRAYAVVVMGVSGSGKSTLSTRLGAALACPVLEGDAFHAPANVAKMQAGHPLTDEDRWPWLDRLGAALGDAARERGRAVAACSALRRAYRERLGDASGLRPAFVLLALDHDTIARRIATRSGHYMPVALLDSQLATLEPPTADERALTLDSTRPPDELVAAVRAWLGLG
;
A
#
# COMPACT_ATOMS: atom_id res chain seq x y z
N MET A 1 23.79 34.02 10.80
CA MET A 1 23.84 32.79 10.01
C MET A 1 22.50 32.11 10.21
N GLN A 2 21.62 32.25 9.25
CA GLN A 2 20.30 31.62 9.29
C GLN A 2 20.44 30.20 8.74
N GLY A 3 20.22 29.21 9.60
CA GLY A 3 20.08 27.83 9.18
C GLY A 3 18.87 27.74 8.27
N GLN A 4 19.08 27.40 7.03
CA GLN A 4 18.03 27.02 6.11
C GLN A 4 17.38 25.75 6.66
N ALA A 5 16.17 25.91 7.22
CA ALA A 5 15.26 24.81 7.40
C ALA A 5 15.05 24.16 6.01
N GLY A 6 15.55 22.95 5.82
CA GLY A 6 15.29 22.18 4.63
C GLY A 6 13.78 22.12 4.44
N THR A 7 13.31 22.65 3.32
CA THR A 7 11.92 22.48 2.89
C THR A 7 11.64 20.98 2.87
N ASP A 8 10.88 20.49 3.84
CA ASP A 8 10.42 19.09 3.92
C ASP A 8 9.66 18.80 2.62
N ARG A 9 10.36 18.19 1.68
CA ARG A 9 9.79 17.81 0.40
C ARG A 9 8.70 16.78 0.70
N ALA A 10 7.47 17.09 0.30
CA ALA A 10 6.33 16.20 0.50
C ALA A 10 6.68 14.77 0.04
N TYR A 11 6.35 13.77 0.86
CA TYR A 11 6.58 12.38 0.52
C TYR A 11 5.38 11.50 0.85
N ALA A 12 5.30 10.37 0.16
CA ALA A 12 4.25 9.38 0.34
C ALA A 12 4.85 8.01 0.61
N VAL A 13 4.14 7.21 1.42
CA VAL A 13 4.44 5.80 1.68
C VAL A 13 3.25 4.97 1.25
N VAL A 14 3.49 3.91 0.49
CA VAL A 14 2.47 2.94 0.09
C VAL A 14 2.80 1.60 0.73
N VAL A 15 1.96 1.15 1.65
CA VAL A 15 2.05 -0.19 2.22
C VAL A 15 1.33 -1.14 1.28
N MET A 16 2.06 -2.08 0.72
CA MET A 16 1.59 -2.97 -0.33
C MET A 16 1.68 -4.45 0.04
N GLY A 17 1.02 -5.26 -0.74
CA GLY A 17 0.99 -6.71 -0.59
C GLY A 17 -0.38 -7.29 -0.92
N VAL A 18 -0.49 -8.60 -0.85
CA VAL A 18 -1.75 -9.30 -1.11
C VAL A 18 -2.77 -9.07 0.01
N SER A 19 -4.04 -9.42 -0.25
CA SER A 19 -5.07 -9.38 0.77
C SER A 19 -4.69 -10.25 1.98
N GLY A 20 -4.99 -9.78 3.18
CA GLY A 20 -4.65 -10.49 4.42
C GLY A 20 -3.20 -10.33 4.89
N SER A 21 -2.36 -9.57 4.17
CA SER A 21 -0.96 -9.32 4.57
C SER A 21 -0.79 -8.34 5.73
N GLY A 22 -1.83 -7.59 6.09
CA GLY A 22 -1.79 -6.62 7.20
C GLY A 22 -1.55 -5.17 6.77
N LYS A 23 -1.78 -4.84 5.50
CA LYS A 23 -1.59 -3.47 4.97
C LYS A 23 -2.31 -2.40 5.75
N SER A 24 -3.61 -2.57 6.01
CA SER A 24 -4.43 -1.57 6.71
C SER A 24 -3.95 -1.36 8.15
N THR A 25 -3.59 -2.43 8.84
CA THR A 25 -3.05 -2.36 10.20
C THR A 25 -1.75 -1.57 10.25
N LEU A 26 -0.78 -1.91 9.39
CA LEU A 26 0.49 -1.19 9.34
C LEU A 26 0.31 0.25 8.89
N SER A 27 -0.53 0.51 7.88
CA SER A 27 -0.79 1.87 7.38
C SER A 27 -1.39 2.76 8.46
N THR A 28 -2.36 2.26 9.22
CA THR A 28 -2.97 3.00 10.33
C THR A 28 -1.96 3.35 11.41
N ARG A 29 -1.15 2.38 11.84
CA ARG A 29 -0.11 2.60 12.87
C ARG A 29 1.00 3.53 12.37
N LEU A 30 1.41 3.37 11.12
CA LEU A 30 2.42 4.23 10.51
C LEU A 30 1.91 5.67 10.35
N GLY A 31 0.66 5.85 9.93
CA GLY A 31 0.02 7.16 9.86
C GLY A 31 -0.04 7.86 11.22
N ALA A 32 -0.38 7.13 12.28
CA ALA A 32 -0.36 7.65 13.64
C ALA A 32 1.08 8.04 14.08
N ALA A 33 2.06 7.17 13.84
CA ALA A 33 3.46 7.42 14.19
C ALA A 33 4.08 8.60 13.41
N LEU A 34 3.63 8.84 12.19
CA LEU A 34 4.06 9.94 11.35
C LEU A 34 3.18 11.20 11.48
N ALA A 35 2.10 11.13 12.24
CA ALA A 35 1.09 12.20 12.37
C ALA A 35 0.58 12.68 11.00
N CYS A 36 0.16 11.76 10.12
CA CYS A 36 -0.24 12.06 8.76
C CYS A 36 -1.50 11.29 8.32
N PRO A 37 -2.18 11.75 7.25
CA PRO A 37 -3.33 11.06 6.69
C PRO A 37 -3.00 9.65 6.22
N VAL A 38 -3.99 8.76 6.36
CA VAL A 38 -3.96 7.38 5.84
C VAL A 38 -5.09 7.21 4.84
N LEU A 39 -4.77 6.76 3.64
CA LEU A 39 -5.74 6.47 2.59
C LEU A 39 -5.87 4.94 2.46
N GLU A 40 -7.11 4.46 2.54
CA GLU A 40 -7.42 3.06 2.27
C GLU A 40 -7.68 2.88 0.77
N GLY A 41 -6.77 2.20 0.07
CA GLY A 41 -6.82 2.05 -1.39
C GLY A 41 -8.10 1.39 -1.88
N ASP A 42 -8.65 0.45 -1.13
CA ASP A 42 -9.89 -0.24 -1.50
C ASP A 42 -11.10 0.70 -1.60
N ALA A 43 -11.10 1.80 -0.86
CA ALA A 43 -12.17 2.81 -0.92
C ALA A 43 -12.23 3.56 -2.26
N PHE A 44 -11.20 3.48 -3.07
CA PHE A 44 -11.09 4.17 -4.36
C PHE A 44 -11.56 3.34 -5.56
N HIS A 45 -11.91 2.06 -5.35
CA HIS A 45 -12.48 1.24 -6.41
C HIS A 45 -13.86 1.73 -6.86
N ALA A 46 -14.11 1.66 -8.17
CA ALA A 46 -15.45 1.89 -8.71
C ALA A 46 -16.42 0.79 -8.24
N PRO A 47 -17.73 1.08 -8.07
CA PRO A 47 -18.70 0.07 -7.65
C PRO A 47 -18.72 -1.18 -8.52
N ALA A 48 -18.53 -1.05 -9.84
CA ALA A 48 -18.44 -2.21 -10.74
C ALA A 48 -17.26 -3.12 -10.43
N ASN A 49 -16.11 -2.56 -10.04
CA ASN A 49 -14.93 -3.34 -9.65
C ASN A 49 -15.14 -4.03 -8.30
N VAL A 50 -15.80 -3.38 -7.36
CA VAL A 50 -16.19 -4.00 -6.08
C VAL A 50 -17.11 -5.19 -6.32
N ALA A 51 -18.14 -5.04 -7.15
CA ALA A 51 -19.06 -6.13 -7.51
C ALA A 51 -18.32 -7.30 -8.19
N LYS A 52 -17.38 -6.99 -9.08
CA LYS A 52 -16.57 -8.00 -9.79
C LYS A 52 -15.72 -8.81 -8.81
N MET A 53 -15.05 -8.16 -7.86
CA MET A 53 -14.25 -8.82 -6.82
C MET A 53 -15.11 -9.64 -5.86
N GLN A 54 -16.27 -9.14 -5.46
CA GLN A 54 -17.23 -9.87 -4.60
C GLN A 54 -17.77 -11.13 -5.29
N ALA A 55 -17.89 -11.10 -6.61
CA ALA A 55 -18.27 -12.27 -7.40
C ALA A 55 -17.13 -13.29 -7.62
N GLY A 56 -15.95 -13.03 -7.06
CA GLY A 56 -14.79 -13.93 -7.17
C GLY A 56 -13.98 -13.75 -8.46
N HIS A 57 -14.20 -12.68 -9.20
CA HIS A 57 -13.47 -12.41 -10.44
C HIS A 57 -12.32 -11.42 -10.20
N PRO A 58 -11.09 -11.72 -10.68
CA PRO A 58 -9.98 -10.78 -10.60
C PRO A 58 -10.22 -9.57 -11.51
N LEU A 59 -9.69 -8.42 -11.11
CA LEU A 59 -9.69 -7.22 -11.95
C LEU A 59 -8.66 -7.35 -13.08
N THR A 60 -8.99 -6.82 -14.24
CA THR A 60 -8.04 -6.61 -15.35
C THR A 60 -7.18 -5.37 -15.09
N ASP A 61 -6.14 -5.17 -15.91
CA ASP A 61 -5.34 -3.94 -15.84
C ASP A 61 -6.18 -2.70 -16.17
N GLU A 62 -7.09 -2.82 -17.17
CA GLU A 62 -8.01 -1.77 -17.57
C GLU A 62 -8.96 -1.37 -16.42
N ASP A 63 -9.40 -2.34 -15.62
CA ASP A 63 -10.19 -2.09 -14.41
C ASP A 63 -9.41 -1.29 -13.37
N ARG A 64 -8.09 -1.51 -13.30
CA ARG A 64 -7.21 -0.94 -12.28
C ARG A 64 -6.73 0.47 -12.58
N TRP A 65 -6.50 0.83 -13.84
CA TRP A 65 -5.92 2.12 -14.19
C TRP A 65 -6.70 3.31 -13.59
N PRO A 66 -8.03 3.42 -13.72
CA PRO A 66 -8.76 4.54 -13.13
C PRO A 66 -8.72 4.54 -11.60
N TRP A 67 -8.69 3.37 -10.98
CA TRP A 67 -8.55 3.24 -9.53
C TRP A 67 -7.20 3.75 -9.04
N LEU A 68 -6.11 3.33 -9.68
CA LEU A 68 -4.75 3.77 -9.33
C LEU A 68 -4.57 5.27 -9.56
N ASP A 69 -5.18 5.82 -10.61
CA ASP A 69 -5.14 7.26 -10.88
C ASP A 69 -5.82 8.05 -9.76
N ARG A 70 -7.01 7.64 -9.34
CA ARG A 70 -7.74 8.30 -8.24
C ARG A 70 -6.98 8.21 -6.92
N LEU A 71 -6.49 7.04 -6.58
CA LEU A 71 -5.72 6.84 -5.35
C LEU A 71 -4.41 7.64 -5.39
N GLY A 72 -3.68 7.58 -6.50
CA GLY A 72 -2.42 8.31 -6.66
C GLY A 72 -2.62 9.82 -6.54
N ALA A 73 -3.61 10.39 -7.21
CA ALA A 73 -3.94 11.81 -7.11
C ALA A 73 -4.27 12.21 -5.67
N ALA A 74 -5.14 11.46 -5.00
CA ALA A 74 -5.52 11.74 -3.61
C ALA A 74 -4.31 11.63 -2.65
N LEU A 75 -3.44 10.64 -2.85
CA LEU A 75 -2.23 10.47 -2.07
C LEU A 75 -1.25 11.64 -2.25
N GLY A 76 -1.08 12.09 -3.49
CA GLY A 76 -0.24 13.25 -3.80
C GLY A 76 -0.78 14.54 -3.17
N ASP A 77 -2.08 14.76 -3.23
CA ASP A 77 -2.73 15.94 -2.64
C ASP A 77 -2.60 15.93 -1.12
N ALA A 78 -2.88 14.82 -0.48
CA ALA A 78 -2.74 14.67 0.97
C ALA A 78 -1.29 14.89 1.43
N ALA A 79 -0.32 14.35 0.68
CA ALA A 79 1.09 14.54 0.99
C ALA A 79 1.55 15.99 0.82
N ARG A 80 1.08 16.68 -0.21
CA ARG A 80 1.39 18.11 -0.40
C ARG A 80 0.77 18.98 0.68
N GLU A 81 -0.46 18.70 1.10
CA GLU A 81 -1.15 19.45 2.13
C GLU A 81 -0.53 19.26 3.51
N ARG A 82 -0.11 18.04 3.85
CA ARG A 82 0.33 17.65 5.20
C ARG A 82 1.82 17.38 5.33
N GLY A 83 2.58 17.56 4.26
CA GLY A 83 4.00 17.22 4.17
C GLY A 83 4.26 15.74 3.92
N ARG A 84 3.33 14.86 4.29
CA ARG A 84 3.42 13.41 4.12
C ARG A 84 2.05 12.75 4.16
N ALA A 85 1.95 11.55 3.55
CA ALA A 85 0.75 10.71 3.62
C ALA A 85 1.11 9.23 3.46
N VAL A 86 0.25 8.36 3.97
CA VAL A 86 0.37 6.91 3.86
C VAL A 86 -0.85 6.37 3.09
N ALA A 87 -0.65 5.38 2.24
CA ALA A 87 -1.74 4.63 1.63
C ALA A 87 -1.55 3.13 1.84
N ALA A 88 -2.66 2.40 2.00
CA ALA A 88 -2.72 0.96 1.85
C ALA A 88 -3.22 0.63 0.45
N CYS A 89 -2.44 -0.11 -0.33
CA CYS A 89 -2.80 -0.50 -1.69
C CYS A 89 -2.07 -1.79 -2.06
N SER A 90 -2.76 -2.72 -2.71
CA SER A 90 -2.12 -3.97 -3.15
C SER A 90 -0.87 -3.74 -4.00
N ALA A 91 -0.91 -2.84 -4.98
CA ALA A 91 0.21 -2.39 -5.82
C ALA A 91 1.10 -3.54 -6.33
N LEU A 92 0.48 -4.66 -6.75
CA LEU A 92 1.14 -5.95 -6.96
C LEU A 92 2.14 -5.96 -8.11
N ARG A 93 1.88 -5.22 -9.19
CA ARG A 93 2.79 -5.14 -10.32
C ARG A 93 3.61 -3.86 -10.29
N ARG A 94 4.80 -3.92 -10.88
CA ARG A 94 5.63 -2.74 -11.06
C ARG A 94 4.87 -1.63 -11.81
N ALA A 95 4.17 -1.97 -12.88
CA ALA A 95 3.36 -1.01 -13.63
C ALA A 95 2.30 -0.29 -12.77
N TYR A 96 1.73 -0.96 -11.76
CA TYR A 96 0.78 -0.34 -10.84
C TYR A 96 1.49 0.66 -9.91
N ARG A 97 2.69 0.33 -9.44
CA ARG A 97 3.50 1.22 -8.61
C ARG A 97 3.96 2.46 -9.37
N GLU A 98 4.38 2.28 -10.61
CA GLU A 98 4.72 3.38 -11.51
C GLU A 98 3.50 4.29 -11.76
N ARG A 99 2.32 3.71 -12.04
CA ARG A 99 1.07 4.46 -12.23
C ARG A 99 0.70 5.28 -11.00
N LEU A 100 0.83 4.72 -9.80
CA LEU A 100 0.61 5.44 -8.55
C LEU A 100 1.58 6.61 -8.38
N GLY A 101 2.86 6.40 -8.71
CA GLY A 101 3.87 7.45 -8.70
C GLY A 101 3.52 8.59 -9.64
N ASP A 102 3.24 8.27 -10.89
CA ASP A 102 2.88 9.26 -11.92
C ASP A 102 1.62 10.05 -11.51
N ALA A 103 0.56 9.36 -11.10
CA ALA A 103 -0.69 10.01 -10.68
C ALA A 103 -0.53 10.87 -9.41
N SER A 104 0.36 10.51 -8.50
CA SER A 104 0.64 11.29 -7.30
C SER A 104 1.52 12.53 -7.56
N GLY A 105 2.28 12.52 -8.64
CA GLY A 105 3.34 13.52 -8.88
C GLY A 105 4.51 13.44 -7.90
N LEU A 106 4.66 12.31 -7.21
CA LEU A 106 5.71 12.04 -6.22
C LEU A 106 6.48 10.76 -6.59
N ARG A 107 7.52 10.47 -5.82
CA ARG A 107 8.18 9.16 -5.82
C ARG A 107 7.85 8.44 -4.50
N PRO A 108 6.73 7.72 -4.43
CA PRO A 108 6.35 7.05 -3.20
C PRO A 108 7.40 6.02 -2.76
N ALA A 109 7.52 5.86 -1.46
CA ALA A 109 8.25 4.75 -0.87
C ALA A 109 7.30 3.57 -0.71
N PHE A 110 7.63 2.41 -1.24
CA PHE A 110 6.80 1.21 -1.16
C PHE A 110 7.27 0.29 -0.04
N VAL A 111 6.34 -0.22 0.75
CA VAL A 111 6.63 -1.19 1.82
C VAL A 111 5.84 -2.45 1.53
N LEU A 112 6.53 -3.49 1.07
CA LEU A 112 5.93 -4.79 0.81
C LEU A 112 5.86 -5.60 2.10
N LEU A 113 4.65 -6.00 2.48
CA LEU A 113 4.41 -6.98 3.54
C LEU A 113 4.40 -8.38 2.93
N ALA A 114 5.50 -9.10 3.09
CA ALA A 114 5.67 -10.46 2.59
C ALA A 114 5.14 -11.49 3.59
N LEU A 115 4.45 -12.50 3.07
CA LEU A 115 3.92 -13.64 3.83
C LEU A 115 3.86 -14.87 2.95
N ASP A 116 3.95 -16.05 3.58
CA ASP A 116 3.66 -17.30 2.90
C ASP A 116 2.14 -17.50 2.68
N HIS A 117 1.80 -18.31 1.67
CA HIS A 117 0.43 -18.59 1.26
C HIS A 117 -0.43 -19.10 2.42
N ASP A 118 0.07 -20.06 3.18
CA ASP A 118 -0.72 -20.73 4.23
C ASP A 118 -1.05 -19.78 5.37
N THR A 119 -0.13 -18.91 5.74
CA THR A 119 -0.35 -17.88 6.75
C THR A 119 -1.40 -16.88 6.29
N ILE A 120 -1.35 -16.45 5.02
CA ILE A 120 -2.34 -15.53 4.45
C ILE A 120 -3.73 -16.20 4.42
N ALA A 121 -3.82 -17.44 3.96
CA ALA A 121 -5.07 -18.17 3.89
C ALA A 121 -5.72 -18.31 5.28
N ARG A 122 -4.94 -18.63 6.30
CA ARG A 122 -5.43 -18.67 7.70
C ARG A 122 -5.93 -17.31 8.18
N ARG A 123 -5.23 -16.23 7.88
CA ARG A 123 -5.63 -14.88 8.27
C ARG A 123 -6.94 -14.45 7.59
N ILE A 124 -7.13 -14.79 6.32
CA ILE A 124 -8.35 -14.49 5.58
C ILE A 124 -9.53 -15.28 6.17
N ALA A 125 -9.34 -16.57 6.48
CA ALA A 125 -10.37 -17.43 7.02
C ALA A 125 -10.88 -16.97 8.40
N THR A 126 -10.05 -16.31 9.20
CA THR A 126 -10.40 -15.81 10.55
C THR A 126 -10.99 -14.41 10.57
N ARG A 127 -10.97 -13.67 9.45
CA ARG A 127 -11.55 -12.33 9.36
C ARG A 127 -13.07 -12.39 9.23
N SER A 128 -13.77 -11.89 10.25
CA SER A 128 -15.20 -11.62 10.16
C SER A 128 -15.46 -10.38 9.29
N GLY A 129 -16.30 -10.50 8.26
CA GLY A 129 -16.82 -9.39 7.48
C GLY A 129 -16.08 -9.04 6.18
N HIS A 130 -14.95 -9.66 5.88
CA HIS A 130 -14.27 -9.54 4.58
C HIS A 130 -14.18 -10.92 3.93
N TYR A 131 -15.15 -11.21 3.07
CA TYR A 131 -15.10 -12.44 2.28
C TYR A 131 -14.26 -12.21 1.03
N MET A 132 -13.02 -12.75 1.04
CA MET A 132 -12.25 -12.91 -0.19
C MET A 132 -12.16 -14.40 -0.52
N PRO A 133 -12.66 -14.83 -1.69
CA PRO A 133 -12.47 -16.21 -2.15
C PRO A 133 -10.98 -16.56 -2.25
N VAL A 134 -10.63 -17.80 -1.88
CA VAL A 134 -9.25 -18.32 -1.99
C VAL A 134 -8.71 -18.18 -3.42
N ALA A 135 -9.57 -18.32 -4.44
CA ALA A 135 -9.19 -18.12 -5.83
C ALA A 135 -8.64 -16.72 -6.13
N LEU A 136 -9.13 -15.66 -5.44
CA LEU A 136 -8.59 -14.32 -5.58
C LEU A 136 -7.22 -14.17 -4.90
N LEU A 137 -6.98 -14.87 -3.80
CA LEU A 137 -5.66 -14.91 -3.17
C LEU A 137 -4.62 -15.52 -4.10
N ASP A 138 -4.92 -16.66 -4.71
CA ASP A 138 -4.03 -17.31 -5.66
C ASP A 138 -3.73 -16.42 -6.86
N SER A 139 -4.76 -15.73 -7.38
CA SER A 139 -4.62 -14.74 -8.44
C SER A 139 -3.72 -13.56 -8.03
N GLN A 140 -3.86 -13.07 -6.81
CA GLN A 140 -3.02 -11.97 -6.30
C GLN A 140 -1.57 -12.41 -6.14
N LEU A 141 -1.32 -13.60 -5.58
CA LEU A 141 0.04 -14.14 -5.45
C LEU A 141 0.71 -14.37 -6.81
N ALA A 142 -0.06 -14.86 -7.79
CA ALA A 142 0.44 -15.02 -9.16
C ALA A 142 0.72 -13.67 -9.84
N THR A 143 0.00 -12.62 -9.48
CA THR A 143 0.16 -11.27 -10.03
C THR A 143 1.31 -10.50 -9.37
N LEU A 144 1.67 -10.84 -8.13
CA LEU A 144 2.69 -10.13 -7.36
C LEU A 144 4.05 -10.18 -8.05
N GLU A 145 4.55 -9.02 -8.41
CA GLU A 145 5.93 -8.77 -8.83
C GLU A 145 6.66 -8.11 -7.65
N PRO A 146 7.53 -8.82 -6.92
CA PRO A 146 8.30 -8.22 -5.84
C PRO A 146 9.08 -7.00 -6.34
N PRO A 147 9.16 -5.90 -5.55
CA PRO A 147 9.96 -4.76 -5.95
C PRO A 147 11.42 -5.13 -6.21
N THR A 148 11.99 -4.52 -7.23
CA THR A 148 13.39 -4.70 -7.63
C THR A 148 14.30 -3.64 -7.00
N ALA A 149 15.61 -3.84 -7.06
CA ALA A 149 16.59 -2.99 -6.38
C ALA A 149 16.60 -1.52 -6.85
N ASP A 150 16.08 -1.25 -8.04
CA ASP A 150 15.96 0.10 -8.60
C ASP A 150 14.69 0.84 -8.14
N GLU A 151 13.76 0.14 -7.49
CA GLU A 151 12.58 0.74 -6.87
C GLU A 151 12.88 1.22 -5.44
N ARG A 152 12.27 2.33 -5.03
CA ARG A 152 12.33 2.78 -3.64
C ARG A 152 11.38 1.94 -2.79
N ALA A 153 11.84 0.77 -2.39
CA ALA A 153 11.00 -0.20 -1.71
C ALA A 153 11.73 -0.93 -0.59
N LEU A 154 10.97 -1.30 0.44
CA LEU A 154 11.39 -2.11 1.60
C LEU A 154 10.48 -3.33 1.68
N THR A 155 11.05 -4.52 1.80
CA THR A 155 10.29 -5.75 2.05
C THR A 155 10.44 -6.17 3.50
N LEU A 156 9.30 -6.38 4.18
CA LEU A 156 9.24 -6.78 5.58
C LEU A 156 8.44 -8.07 5.75
N ASP A 157 8.89 -8.92 6.65
CA ASP A 157 8.14 -10.10 7.08
C ASP A 157 6.94 -9.65 7.92
N SER A 158 5.75 -9.86 7.39
CA SER A 158 4.48 -9.45 8.00
C SER A 158 4.13 -10.25 9.26
N THR A 159 4.87 -11.28 9.61
CA THR A 159 4.68 -12.02 10.89
C THR A 159 5.24 -11.27 12.09
N ARG A 160 6.11 -10.29 11.86
CA ARG A 160 6.68 -9.46 12.92
C ARG A 160 5.60 -8.60 13.59
N PRO A 161 5.78 -8.28 14.89
CA PRO A 161 4.87 -7.38 15.61
C PRO A 161 4.70 -6.05 14.87
N PRO A 162 3.49 -5.47 14.81
CA PRO A 162 3.24 -4.22 14.09
C PRO A 162 4.13 -3.05 14.52
N ASP A 163 4.46 -2.95 15.79
CA ASP A 163 5.33 -1.86 16.28
C ASP A 163 6.77 -1.99 15.79
N GLU A 164 7.26 -3.21 15.63
CA GLU A 164 8.56 -3.46 15.01
C GLU A 164 8.56 -3.12 13.52
N LEU A 165 7.45 -3.40 12.81
CA LEU A 165 7.28 -3.02 11.42
C LEU A 165 7.29 -1.50 11.26
N VAL A 166 6.57 -0.77 12.11
CA VAL A 166 6.59 0.71 12.12
C VAL A 166 8.00 1.23 12.36
N ALA A 167 8.71 0.70 13.35
CA ALA A 167 10.09 1.10 13.66
C ALA A 167 11.02 0.85 12.47
N ALA A 168 10.91 -0.30 11.80
CA ALA A 168 11.69 -0.63 10.63
C ALA A 168 11.45 0.33 9.45
N VAL A 169 10.19 0.67 9.19
CA VAL A 169 9.84 1.64 8.13
C VAL A 169 10.40 3.02 8.46
N ARG A 170 10.23 3.51 9.70
CA ARG A 170 10.77 4.81 10.12
C ARG A 170 12.28 4.88 9.98
N ALA A 171 13.00 3.85 10.45
CA ALA A 171 14.45 3.77 10.33
C ALA A 171 14.90 3.78 8.86
N TRP A 172 14.22 3.02 8.00
CA TRP A 172 14.52 2.99 6.57
C TRP A 172 14.25 4.33 5.87
N LEU A 173 13.24 5.08 6.31
CA LEU A 173 12.95 6.43 5.81
C LEU A 173 13.90 7.50 6.37
N GLY A 174 14.78 7.16 7.31
CA GLY A 174 15.66 8.12 7.99
C GLY A 174 14.95 8.96 9.04
N LEU A 175 13.83 8.48 9.56
CA LEU A 175 13.00 9.11 10.58
C LEU A 175 13.25 8.42 11.91
N GLY A 176 14.32 8.77 12.56
CA GLY A 176 14.68 8.27 13.88
C GLY A 176 13.76 8.76 15.00
#